data_1eeb246cea69cb6c4c67710dd0b507fe
#
_entry.id   1eeb246cea69cb6c4c67710dd0b507fe
#
_cell.length_a   1.000
_cell.length_b   1.000
_cell.length_c   1.000
_cell.angle_alpha   90.00
_cell.angle_beta   90.00
_cell.angle_gamma   90.00
#
_symmetry.space_group_name_H-M   'P 1'
#
loop_
_entity.id
_entity.type
_entity.pdbx_description
1 polymer ?
#
loop_
_entity_poly.entity_id
_entity_poly.type
_entity_poly.pdbx_seq_one_letter_code
_entity_poly.pdbx_strand_id
1 'polypeptide(L)'
;MQLISKLLAGLAALMLAGPAAADGIERAAIVMPGSISDNGWNQAGFEGLTKAGEALGFEAAFSESVHQPEQIEVLSDYARRGYDLVIGHGGEFQDAVERVAARFPETMFIVNNGLGTKDNIANADFYFSQIAYLMGYVAGSMSDTGTIGIIAAQQFKFTTDTVAGYEAGAKAANPDVRVLVTWTGDWDDIAKGKEAALNQISQGADVVWPTMDSATLGSMQAVQEKGVYGIGIYRDAINEWPEILQSAILDVRGNMRSYLELAAAGKLEGALYRADMGNELAMRIGSFHPDIPVDVVDEVNKLIDAMKSGNLVVSPQ
;
A
#
# COMPACT_ATOMS: atom_id res chain seq x y z
N MET A 1 79.64 39.94 -12.08
CA MET A 1 78.37 40.26 -12.80
C MET A 1 77.72 38.94 -13.17
N GLN A 2 76.88 38.43 -12.36
CA GLN A 2 76.13 37.25 -12.66
C GLN A 2 74.65 37.50 -12.28
N LEU A 3 73.76 37.48 -13.29
CA LEU A 3 72.35 37.57 -13.15
C LEU A 3 71.82 36.21 -12.68
N ILE A 4 71.11 36.20 -11.56
CA ILE A 4 70.33 35.02 -11.09
C ILE A 4 68.86 35.27 -11.42
N SER A 5 68.35 34.55 -12.42
CA SER A 5 66.92 34.53 -12.71
C SER A 5 66.20 33.57 -11.76
N LYS A 6 65.21 34.08 -11.05
CA LYS A 6 64.32 33.27 -10.17
C LYS A 6 63.14 32.79 -11.03
N LEU A 7 63.07 31.48 -11.27
CA LEU A 7 61.85 30.81 -11.75
C LEU A 7 60.88 30.62 -10.55
N LEU A 8 59.74 31.29 -10.60
CA LEU A 8 58.59 30.94 -9.76
C LEU A 8 57.79 29.83 -10.46
N ALA A 9 57.83 28.63 -9.92
CA ALA A 9 56.93 27.53 -10.30
C ALA A 9 55.62 27.73 -9.56
N GLY A 10 54.56 28.16 -10.28
CA GLY A 10 53.19 28.19 -9.78
C GLY A 10 52.60 26.78 -9.77
N LEU A 11 52.40 26.20 -8.61
CA LEU A 11 51.66 24.95 -8.42
C LEU A 11 50.15 25.27 -8.53
N ALA A 12 49.52 25.02 -9.67
CA ALA A 12 48.06 25.04 -9.77
C ALA A 12 47.51 23.75 -9.14
N ALA A 13 46.95 23.87 -7.96
CA ALA A 13 46.16 22.80 -7.36
C ALA A 13 44.86 22.65 -8.12
N LEU A 14 44.78 21.64 -9.01
CA LEU A 14 43.51 21.17 -9.55
C LEU A 14 42.73 20.51 -8.40
N MET A 15 41.74 21.22 -7.83
CA MET A 15 40.73 20.60 -7.04
C MET A 15 39.89 19.73 -7.98
N LEU A 16 40.10 18.42 -7.94
CA LEU A 16 39.15 17.44 -8.43
C LEU A 16 37.90 17.54 -7.57
N ALA A 17 36.89 18.26 -8.03
CA ALA A 17 35.54 18.10 -7.52
C ALA A 17 35.14 16.65 -7.84
N GLY A 18 35.19 15.77 -6.86
CA GLY A 18 34.55 14.47 -6.93
C GLY A 18 33.07 14.66 -7.25
N PRO A 19 32.41 13.68 -7.86
CA PRO A 19 30.96 13.77 -8.02
C PRO A 19 30.39 14.00 -6.62
N ALA A 20 29.61 15.09 -6.46
CA ALA A 20 28.81 15.28 -5.26
C ALA A 20 27.98 13.98 -5.09
N ALA A 21 28.20 13.26 -4.01
CA ALA A 21 27.26 12.23 -3.61
C ALA A 21 25.90 12.94 -3.57
N ALA A 22 24.91 12.42 -4.23
CA ALA A 22 23.55 12.93 -4.08
C ALA A 22 23.25 12.85 -2.58
N ASP A 23 23.09 14.01 -1.95
CA ASP A 23 22.79 14.06 -0.54
C ASP A 23 21.42 13.40 -0.35
N GLY A 24 21.34 12.40 0.55
CA GLY A 24 20.07 11.75 0.90
C GLY A 24 19.12 12.76 1.57
N ILE A 25 17.90 12.36 1.80
CA ILE A 25 16.90 13.21 2.46
C ILE A 25 17.29 13.49 3.91
N GLU A 26 17.15 14.74 4.36
CA GLU A 26 17.29 15.15 5.76
C GLU A 26 15.91 15.21 6.46
N ARG A 27 14.84 15.52 5.70
CA ARG A 27 13.49 15.73 6.23
C ARG A 27 12.43 15.14 5.32
N ALA A 28 11.57 14.30 5.89
CA ALA A 28 10.44 13.73 5.18
C ALA A 28 9.12 13.94 5.94
N ALA A 29 8.02 14.14 5.23
CA ALA A 29 6.70 14.28 5.81
C ALA A 29 5.69 13.33 5.14
N ILE A 30 4.69 12.88 5.93
CA ILE A 30 3.54 12.13 5.41
C ILE A 30 2.24 12.88 5.74
N VAL A 31 1.38 12.98 4.74
CA VAL A 31 0.04 13.58 4.86
C VAL A 31 -1.00 12.49 4.63
N MET A 32 -1.86 12.27 5.61
CA MET A 32 -2.79 11.14 5.67
C MET A 32 -4.25 11.61 5.74
N PRO A 33 -5.19 10.91 5.08
CA PRO A 33 -6.60 11.29 5.09
C PRO A 33 -7.32 10.92 6.39
N GLY A 34 -6.86 9.91 7.09
CA GLY A 34 -7.44 9.39 8.32
C GLY A 34 -6.52 9.50 9.54
N SER A 35 -6.94 8.87 10.63
CA SER A 35 -6.23 8.91 11.93
C SER A 35 -5.09 7.90 11.99
N ILE A 36 -3.98 8.29 12.65
CA ILE A 36 -2.86 7.39 12.98
C ILE A 36 -3.22 6.27 13.96
N SER A 37 -4.46 6.23 14.45
CA SER A 37 -4.99 5.20 15.36
C SER A 37 -6.08 4.34 14.71
N ASP A 38 -6.17 4.30 13.38
CA ASP A 38 -7.17 3.51 12.64
C ASP A 38 -6.95 1.99 12.69
N ASN A 39 -5.86 1.54 13.28
CA ASN A 39 -5.41 0.15 13.30
C ASN A 39 -5.20 -0.46 11.89
N GLY A 40 -5.03 0.37 10.86
CA GLY A 40 -4.95 -0.02 9.47
C GLY A 40 -3.94 0.82 8.66
N TRP A 41 -4.44 1.38 7.58
CA TRP A 41 -3.67 2.08 6.56
C TRP A 41 -2.90 3.30 7.08
N ASN A 42 -3.59 4.23 7.76
CA ASN A 42 -2.97 5.47 8.21
C ASN A 42 -1.96 5.24 9.34
N GLN A 43 -2.30 4.38 10.31
CA GLN A 43 -1.35 4.00 11.37
C GLN A 43 -0.10 3.34 10.77
N ALA A 44 -0.25 2.47 9.77
CA ALA A 44 0.88 1.81 9.13
C ALA A 44 1.77 2.78 8.37
N GLY A 45 1.19 3.80 7.71
CA GLY A 45 1.92 4.88 7.05
C GLY A 45 2.73 5.72 8.04
N PHE A 46 2.09 6.16 9.12
CA PHE A 46 2.74 6.90 10.20
C PHE A 46 3.92 6.13 10.81
N GLU A 47 3.70 4.87 11.20
CA GLU A 47 4.75 4.03 11.77
C GLU A 47 5.86 3.73 10.76
N GLY A 48 5.52 3.54 9.49
CA GLY A 48 6.48 3.29 8.41
C GLY A 48 7.46 4.45 8.25
N LEU A 49 6.96 5.69 8.17
CA LEU A 49 7.81 6.86 8.07
C LEU A 49 8.64 7.11 9.35
N THR A 50 8.00 7.04 10.51
CA THR A 50 8.67 7.33 11.79
C THR A 50 9.81 6.35 12.07
N LYS A 51 9.56 5.04 11.92
CA LYS A 51 10.58 4.01 12.13
C LYS A 51 11.70 4.08 11.07
N ALA A 52 11.37 4.45 9.83
CA ALA A 52 12.39 4.67 8.82
C ALA A 52 13.24 5.89 9.12
N GLY A 53 12.66 7.01 9.60
CA GLY A 53 13.40 8.20 10.03
C GLY A 53 14.38 7.89 11.15
N GLU A 54 13.95 7.14 12.17
CA GLU A 54 14.83 6.68 13.26
C GLU A 54 15.97 5.79 12.75
N ALA A 55 15.68 4.87 11.81
CA ALA A 55 16.66 3.90 11.32
C ALA A 55 17.63 4.48 10.28
N LEU A 56 17.19 5.43 9.46
CA LEU A 56 17.94 6.00 8.33
C LEU A 56 18.51 7.40 8.63
N GLY A 57 18.10 8.02 9.74
CA GLY A 57 18.70 9.26 10.24
C GLY A 57 18.10 10.54 9.65
N PHE A 58 16.85 10.57 9.23
CA PHE A 58 16.14 11.77 8.78
C PHE A 58 15.01 12.19 9.73
N GLU A 59 14.67 13.49 9.74
CA GLU A 59 13.54 14.02 10.51
C GLU A 59 12.22 13.59 9.85
N ALA A 60 11.34 12.94 10.63
CA ALA A 60 10.00 12.52 10.18
C ALA A 60 8.93 13.42 10.78
N ALA A 61 8.01 13.92 9.93
CA ALA A 61 6.83 14.68 10.35
C ALA A 61 5.55 14.11 9.73
N PHE A 62 4.41 14.43 10.31
CA PHE A 62 3.13 13.95 9.79
C PHE A 62 2.00 14.96 9.99
N SER A 63 0.96 14.82 9.16
CA SER A 63 -0.36 15.41 9.33
C SER A 63 -1.42 14.34 9.11
N GLU A 64 -2.33 14.18 10.05
CA GLU A 64 -3.43 13.21 9.99
C GLU A 64 -4.76 13.90 9.76
N SER A 65 -5.78 13.15 9.34
CA SER A 65 -7.16 13.62 9.12
C SER A 65 -7.24 14.82 8.15
N VAL A 66 -6.38 14.84 7.12
CA VAL A 66 -6.32 15.90 6.11
C VAL A 66 -7.27 15.58 4.98
N HIS A 67 -8.43 16.22 5.00
CA HIS A 67 -9.46 16.02 3.98
C HIS A 67 -9.11 16.71 2.66
N GLN A 68 -9.75 16.28 1.56
CA GLN A 68 -9.42 16.71 0.20
C GLN A 68 -9.30 18.23 -0.01
N PRO A 69 -10.16 19.11 0.56
CA PRO A 69 -10.00 20.56 0.39
C PRO A 69 -8.71 21.13 0.99
N GLU A 70 -8.12 20.47 1.98
CA GLU A 70 -6.96 20.94 2.74
C GLU A 70 -5.63 20.38 2.19
N GLN A 71 -5.66 19.32 1.39
CA GLN A 71 -4.48 18.59 0.93
C GLN A 71 -3.43 19.47 0.25
N ILE A 72 -3.86 20.37 -0.67
CA ILE A 72 -2.94 21.26 -1.40
C ILE A 72 -2.21 22.19 -0.43
N GLU A 73 -2.89 22.73 0.57
CA GLU A 73 -2.28 23.66 1.54
C GLU A 73 -1.28 22.95 2.43
N VAL A 74 -1.65 21.78 2.99
CA VAL A 74 -0.79 21.01 3.87
C VAL A 74 0.46 20.49 3.14
N LEU A 75 0.31 19.93 1.93
CA LEU A 75 1.44 19.50 1.10
C LEU A 75 2.36 20.67 0.75
N SER A 76 1.78 21.84 0.39
CA SER A 76 2.56 23.05 0.07
C SER A 76 3.29 23.60 1.30
N ASP A 77 2.73 23.46 2.50
CA ASP A 77 3.37 23.92 3.73
C ASP A 77 4.65 23.14 4.00
N TYR A 78 4.62 21.82 3.91
CA TYR A 78 5.83 21.00 4.06
C TYR A 78 6.88 21.35 3.00
N ALA A 79 6.50 21.48 1.73
CA ALA A 79 7.44 21.88 0.67
C ALA A 79 8.05 23.27 0.92
N ARG A 80 7.24 24.30 1.32
CA ARG A 80 7.73 25.64 1.68
C ARG A 80 8.70 25.63 2.84
N ARG A 81 8.52 24.71 3.81
CA ARG A 81 9.39 24.53 4.96
C ARG A 81 10.66 23.76 4.63
N GLY A 82 10.89 23.38 3.37
CA GLY A 82 12.09 22.72 2.88
C GLY A 82 12.19 21.25 3.27
N TYR A 83 11.06 20.52 3.28
CA TYR A 83 11.09 19.06 3.36
C TYR A 83 11.55 18.51 2.01
N ASP A 84 12.49 17.57 2.03
CA ASP A 84 13.08 16.95 0.84
C ASP A 84 12.11 15.99 0.18
N LEU A 85 11.32 15.29 1.03
CA LEU A 85 10.31 14.31 0.60
C LEU A 85 8.97 14.58 1.29
N VAL A 86 7.88 14.62 0.50
CA VAL A 86 6.51 14.75 1.01
C VAL A 86 5.65 13.62 0.43
N ILE A 87 5.03 12.84 1.31
CA ILE A 87 4.23 11.66 0.94
C ILE A 87 2.75 11.99 1.10
N GLY A 88 1.97 11.89 0.01
CA GLY A 88 0.51 11.82 0.05
C GLY A 88 0.09 10.36 0.24
N HIS A 89 -0.50 10.04 1.39
CA HIS A 89 -0.77 8.66 1.80
C HIS A 89 -2.17 8.21 1.42
N GLY A 90 -2.37 7.97 0.13
CA GLY A 90 -3.63 7.56 -0.46
C GLY A 90 -3.74 8.04 -1.90
N GLY A 91 -4.39 7.29 -2.78
CA GLY A 91 -4.56 7.63 -4.19
C GLY A 91 -5.34 8.93 -4.41
N GLU A 92 -6.16 9.35 -3.44
CA GLU A 92 -6.90 10.61 -3.43
C GLU A 92 -6.01 11.85 -3.36
N PHE A 93 -4.73 11.70 -2.98
CA PHE A 93 -3.75 12.80 -2.99
C PHE A 93 -3.17 13.10 -4.37
N GLN A 94 -3.40 12.26 -5.38
CA GLN A 94 -2.76 12.37 -6.69
C GLN A 94 -2.89 13.78 -7.30
N ASP A 95 -4.11 14.30 -7.41
CA ASP A 95 -4.36 15.62 -8.00
C ASP A 95 -3.71 16.77 -7.19
N ALA A 96 -3.75 16.67 -5.87
CA ALA A 96 -3.15 17.66 -4.97
C ALA A 96 -1.63 17.65 -5.10
N VAL A 97 -1.00 16.47 -5.09
CA VAL A 97 0.44 16.30 -5.27
C VAL A 97 0.89 16.84 -6.61
N GLU A 98 0.21 16.52 -7.72
CA GLU A 98 0.57 17.04 -9.05
C GLU A 98 0.59 18.56 -9.14
N ARG A 99 -0.40 19.22 -8.50
CA ARG A 99 -0.48 20.69 -8.46
C ARG A 99 0.59 21.31 -7.58
N VAL A 100 0.97 20.64 -6.50
CA VAL A 100 2.00 21.14 -5.57
C VAL A 100 3.39 20.90 -6.15
N ALA A 101 3.68 19.70 -6.64
CA ALA A 101 4.97 19.32 -7.20
C ALA A 101 5.42 20.24 -8.35
N ALA A 102 4.48 20.69 -9.19
CA ALA A 102 4.76 21.64 -10.27
C ALA A 102 5.28 23.01 -9.76
N ARG A 103 5.05 23.35 -8.50
CA ARG A 103 5.49 24.62 -7.87
C ARG A 103 6.75 24.44 -7.03
N PHE A 104 7.09 23.22 -6.66
CA PHE A 104 8.20 22.87 -5.79
C PHE A 104 9.08 21.78 -6.44
N PRO A 105 9.82 22.11 -7.51
CA PRO A 105 10.60 21.12 -8.28
C PRO A 105 11.75 20.48 -7.49
N GLU A 106 12.21 21.15 -6.42
CA GLU A 106 13.30 20.64 -5.55
C GLU A 106 12.80 19.64 -4.49
N THR A 107 11.49 19.58 -4.26
CA THR A 107 10.87 18.62 -3.34
C THR A 107 10.45 17.37 -4.10
N MET A 108 10.86 16.21 -3.65
CA MET A 108 10.35 14.93 -4.14
C MET A 108 9.00 14.63 -3.48
N PHE A 109 8.06 14.16 -4.27
CA PHE A 109 6.75 13.73 -3.78
C PHE A 109 6.54 12.24 -4.05
N ILE A 110 5.84 11.57 -3.14
CA ILE A 110 5.33 10.21 -3.35
C ILE A 110 3.83 10.22 -3.14
N VAL A 111 3.09 9.50 -3.99
CA VAL A 111 1.70 9.15 -3.73
C VAL A 111 1.61 7.65 -3.51
N ASN A 112 1.22 7.24 -2.31
CA ASN A 112 0.89 5.85 -2.06
C ASN A 112 -0.45 5.51 -2.73
N ASN A 113 -0.49 4.43 -3.51
CA ASN A 113 -1.63 4.03 -4.35
C ASN A 113 -1.99 5.08 -5.43
N GLY A 114 -1.01 5.89 -5.86
CA GLY A 114 -1.18 6.86 -6.94
C GLY A 114 -1.02 6.23 -8.33
N LEU A 115 -1.27 7.03 -9.38
CA LEU A 115 -1.31 6.54 -10.77
C LEU A 115 -0.30 7.20 -11.71
N GLY A 116 0.13 8.42 -11.45
CA GLY A 116 0.96 9.20 -12.37
C GLY A 116 2.33 9.52 -11.79
N THR A 117 3.39 9.36 -12.59
CA THR A 117 4.75 9.73 -12.22
C THR A 117 5.25 10.92 -13.03
N LYS A 118 6.12 11.73 -12.46
CA LYS A 118 6.85 12.84 -13.08
C LYS A 118 8.26 12.91 -12.48
N ASP A 119 9.11 13.79 -12.98
CA ASP A 119 10.51 13.88 -12.53
C ASP A 119 10.64 13.96 -10.99
N ASN A 120 9.75 14.71 -10.32
CA ASN A 120 9.70 14.83 -8.87
C ASN A 120 8.43 14.23 -8.24
N ILE A 121 7.76 13.30 -8.91
CA ILE A 121 6.62 12.54 -8.39
C ILE A 121 6.86 11.05 -8.62
N ALA A 122 7.02 10.32 -7.54
CA ALA A 122 6.98 8.86 -7.53
C ALA A 122 5.61 8.35 -7.06
N ASN A 123 5.29 7.12 -7.40
CA ASN A 123 4.17 6.38 -6.83
C ASN A 123 4.65 5.10 -6.17
N ALA A 124 4.08 4.77 -5.04
CA ALA A 124 4.29 3.49 -4.37
C ALA A 124 2.96 2.75 -4.26
N ASP A 125 2.95 1.49 -4.67
CA ASP A 125 1.72 0.73 -4.86
C ASP A 125 1.96 -0.75 -4.54
N PHE A 126 0.89 -1.53 -4.49
CA PHE A 126 0.91 -2.98 -4.39
C PHE A 126 0.30 -3.61 -5.64
N TYR A 127 0.73 -4.81 -5.96
CA TYR A 127 0.06 -5.64 -6.95
C TYR A 127 -1.21 -6.25 -6.33
N PHE A 128 -2.19 -5.39 -6.04
CA PHE A 128 -3.44 -5.77 -5.35
C PHE A 128 -4.14 -6.97 -6.01
N SER A 129 -4.13 -7.04 -7.34
CA SER A 129 -4.72 -8.17 -8.06
C SER A 129 -4.10 -9.52 -7.72
N GLN A 130 -2.80 -9.58 -7.40
CA GLN A 130 -2.13 -10.83 -7.06
C GLN A 130 -2.61 -11.39 -5.72
N ILE A 131 -2.56 -10.57 -4.65
CA ILE A 131 -3.02 -11.03 -3.34
C ILE A 131 -4.52 -11.26 -3.32
N ALA A 132 -5.28 -10.42 -4.04
CA ALA A 132 -6.72 -10.60 -4.17
C ALA A 132 -7.10 -11.89 -4.88
N TYR A 133 -6.33 -12.32 -5.88
CA TYR A 133 -6.51 -13.61 -6.54
C TYR A 133 -6.39 -14.77 -5.54
N LEU A 134 -5.39 -14.74 -4.66
CA LEU A 134 -5.21 -15.76 -3.62
C LEU A 134 -6.37 -15.78 -2.63
N MET A 135 -6.83 -14.59 -2.20
CA MET A 135 -7.99 -14.47 -1.30
C MET A 135 -9.27 -14.96 -1.97
N GLY A 136 -9.45 -14.65 -3.24
CA GLY A 136 -10.57 -15.16 -4.05
C GLY A 136 -10.53 -16.69 -4.20
N TYR A 137 -9.34 -17.24 -4.45
CA TYR A 137 -9.17 -18.69 -4.57
C TYR A 137 -9.54 -19.40 -3.24
N VAL A 138 -9.08 -18.89 -2.10
CA VAL A 138 -9.47 -19.42 -0.78
C VAL A 138 -10.97 -19.30 -0.57
N ALA A 139 -11.57 -18.13 -0.81
CA ALA A 139 -13.00 -17.91 -0.62
C ALA A 139 -13.85 -18.82 -1.52
N GLY A 140 -13.49 -18.94 -2.79
CA GLY A 140 -14.20 -19.81 -3.74
C GLY A 140 -14.08 -21.29 -3.43
N SER A 141 -12.93 -21.71 -2.83
CA SER A 141 -12.72 -23.10 -2.38
C SER A 141 -13.51 -23.43 -1.11
N MET A 142 -13.74 -22.44 -0.24
CA MET A 142 -14.34 -22.64 1.09
C MET A 142 -15.83 -22.33 1.15
N SER A 143 -16.41 -21.76 0.11
CA SER A 143 -17.84 -21.42 0.09
C SER A 143 -18.69 -22.66 -0.13
N ASP A 144 -19.56 -22.97 0.84
CA ASP A 144 -20.57 -24.02 0.75
C ASP A 144 -21.78 -23.59 -0.07
N THR A 145 -22.13 -22.30 -0.04
CA THR A 145 -23.29 -21.75 -0.78
C THR A 145 -22.99 -21.44 -2.23
N GLY A 146 -21.70 -21.40 -2.61
CA GLY A 146 -21.25 -20.90 -3.92
C GLY A 146 -21.43 -19.39 -4.07
N THR A 147 -21.68 -18.64 -2.98
CA THR A 147 -21.81 -17.18 -3.01
C THR A 147 -20.84 -16.57 -1.99
N ILE A 148 -19.97 -15.68 -2.47
CA ILE A 148 -18.99 -14.97 -1.64
C ILE A 148 -19.14 -13.46 -1.83
N GLY A 149 -18.58 -12.69 -0.92
CA GLY A 149 -18.69 -11.23 -0.94
C GLY A 149 -17.33 -10.53 -0.85
N ILE A 150 -17.24 -9.37 -1.51
CA ILE A 150 -16.19 -8.39 -1.29
C ILE A 150 -16.83 -7.03 -1.06
N ILE A 151 -16.36 -6.30 -0.04
CA ILE A 151 -16.83 -4.97 0.32
C ILE A 151 -15.66 -4.01 0.19
N ALA A 152 -15.82 -2.99 -0.63
CA ALA A 152 -14.81 -1.94 -0.83
C ALA A 152 -15.43 -0.55 -0.60
N ALA A 153 -14.60 0.47 -0.39
CA ALA A 153 -15.08 1.82 -0.17
C ALA A 153 -15.35 2.55 -1.49
N GLN A 154 -14.35 2.99 -2.20
CA GLN A 154 -14.44 3.81 -3.40
C GLN A 154 -13.81 3.13 -4.61
N GLN A 155 -14.28 3.50 -5.82
CA GLN A 155 -13.80 2.92 -7.07
C GLN A 155 -12.55 3.64 -7.57
N PHE A 156 -11.42 3.36 -6.94
CA PHE A 156 -10.10 3.72 -7.46
C PHE A 156 -9.52 2.55 -8.28
N LYS A 157 -8.46 2.82 -9.04
CA LYS A 157 -7.79 1.77 -9.83
C LYS A 157 -7.37 0.58 -8.96
N PHE A 158 -6.74 0.82 -7.83
CA PHE A 158 -6.29 -0.27 -6.95
C PHE A 158 -7.44 -1.08 -6.35
N THR A 159 -8.57 -0.46 -6.03
CA THR A 159 -9.75 -1.19 -5.51
C THR A 159 -10.46 -1.97 -6.59
N THR A 160 -10.56 -1.44 -7.82
CA THR A 160 -11.11 -2.19 -8.95
C THR A 160 -10.20 -3.36 -9.35
N ASP A 161 -8.88 -3.21 -9.29
CA ASP A 161 -7.91 -4.28 -9.49
C ASP A 161 -8.02 -5.36 -8.40
N THR A 162 -8.29 -4.97 -7.14
CA THR A 162 -8.56 -5.88 -6.03
C THR A 162 -9.80 -6.73 -6.30
N VAL A 163 -10.92 -6.09 -6.66
CA VAL A 163 -12.17 -6.79 -6.99
C VAL A 163 -11.96 -7.76 -8.15
N ALA A 164 -11.33 -7.31 -9.23
CA ALA A 164 -11.08 -8.15 -10.40
C ALA A 164 -10.18 -9.36 -10.09
N GLY A 165 -9.14 -9.15 -9.29
CA GLY A 165 -8.27 -10.23 -8.81
C GLY A 165 -9.03 -11.25 -7.97
N TYR A 166 -9.85 -10.78 -7.02
CA TYR A 166 -10.69 -11.64 -6.18
C TYR A 166 -11.67 -12.49 -6.99
N GLU A 167 -12.38 -11.86 -7.94
CA GLU A 167 -13.29 -12.59 -8.85
C GLU A 167 -12.55 -13.63 -9.68
N ALA A 168 -11.38 -13.29 -10.22
CA ALA A 168 -10.60 -14.21 -11.04
C ALA A 168 -10.12 -15.42 -10.22
N GLY A 169 -9.61 -15.20 -9.00
CA GLY A 169 -9.19 -16.27 -8.11
C GLY A 169 -10.34 -17.16 -7.66
N ALA A 170 -11.49 -16.57 -7.32
CA ALA A 170 -12.68 -17.30 -6.93
C ALA A 170 -13.18 -18.22 -8.06
N LYS A 171 -13.23 -17.72 -9.29
CA LYS A 171 -13.61 -18.51 -10.47
C LYS A 171 -12.59 -19.59 -10.84
N ALA A 172 -11.33 -19.39 -10.52
CA ALA A 172 -10.30 -20.42 -10.71
C ALA A 172 -10.51 -21.60 -9.75
N ALA A 173 -10.98 -21.34 -8.53
CA ALA A 173 -11.32 -22.37 -7.54
C ALA A 173 -12.70 -23.00 -7.84
N ASN A 174 -13.69 -22.18 -8.12
CA ASN A 174 -15.07 -22.61 -8.41
C ASN A 174 -15.63 -21.78 -9.58
N PRO A 175 -15.71 -22.35 -10.80
CA PRO A 175 -16.19 -21.61 -11.98
C PRO A 175 -17.63 -21.07 -11.85
N ASP A 176 -18.47 -21.68 -11.02
CA ASP A 176 -19.87 -21.33 -10.81
C ASP A 176 -20.10 -20.36 -9.64
N VAL A 177 -19.01 -19.92 -8.97
CA VAL A 177 -19.10 -19.03 -7.81
C VAL A 177 -19.73 -17.68 -8.18
N ARG A 178 -20.64 -17.24 -7.33
CA ARG A 178 -21.23 -15.89 -7.41
C ARG A 178 -20.49 -14.95 -6.48
N VAL A 179 -19.93 -13.88 -7.02
CA VAL A 179 -19.25 -12.83 -6.23
C VAL A 179 -20.17 -11.63 -6.09
N LEU A 180 -20.46 -11.23 -4.85
CA LEU A 180 -21.20 -10.01 -4.52
C LEU A 180 -20.20 -8.89 -4.26
N VAL A 181 -20.30 -7.78 -4.99
CA VAL A 181 -19.45 -6.60 -4.82
C VAL A 181 -20.28 -5.47 -4.25
N THR A 182 -19.83 -4.87 -3.14
CA THR A 182 -20.48 -3.71 -2.52
C THR A 182 -19.50 -2.57 -2.38
N TRP A 183 -19.88 -1.38 -2.86
CA TRP A 183 -19.14 -0.14 -2.71
C TRP A 183 -19.83 0.74 -1.67
N THR A 184 -19.21 0.96 -0.49
CA THR A 184 -19.81 1.71 0.62
C THR A 184 -19.70 3.23 0.45
N GLY A 185 -18.75 3.69 -0.36
CA GLY A 185 -18.39 5.10 -0.53
C GLY A 185 -17.59 5.67 0.63
N ASP A 186 -17.23 4.87 1.64
CA ASP A 186 -16.60 5.33 2.87
C ASP A 186 -15.62 4.27 3.41
N TRP A 187 -14.43 4.71 3.83
CA TRP A 187 -13.38 3.83 4.35
C TRP A 187 -13.55 3.53 5.84
N ASP A 188 -14.19 4.45 6.58
CA ASP A 188 -14.14 4.49 8.05
C ASP A 188 -15.50 4.28 8.74
N ASP A 189 -16.62 4.43 8.02
CA ASP A 189 -17.95 4.29 8.60
C ASP A 189 -18.25 2.83 8.97
N ILE A 190 -18.08 2.52 10.26
CA ILE A 190 -18.27 1.18 10.83
C ILE A 190 -19.72 0.67 10.61
N ALA A 191 -20.72 1.58 10.68
CA ALA A 191 -22.13 1.20 10.51
C ALA A 191 -22.40 0.80 9.05
N LYS A 192 -21.88 1.54 8.08
CA LYS A 192 -21.97 1.18 6.65
C LYS A 192 -21.26 -0.13 6.35
N GLY A 193 -20.08 -0.36 6.94
CA GLY A 193 -19.37 -1.63 6.81
C GLY A 193 -20.20 -2.81 7.31
N LYS A 194 -20.83 -2.66 8.49
CA LYS A 194 -21.71 -3.69 9.06
C LYS A 194 -22.94 -3.93 8.19
N GLU A 195 -23.61 -2.89 7.72
CA GLU A 195 -24.79 -2.97 6.85
C GLU A 195 -24.45 -3.69 5.53
N ALA A 196 -23.35 -3.35 4.91
CA ALA A 196 -22.89 -3.97 3.67
C ALA A 196 -22.65 -5.48 3.83
N ALA A 197 -21.99 -5.90 4.93
CA ALA A 197 -21.75 -7.30 5.23
C ALA A 197 -23.05 -8.06 5.49
N LEU A 198 -23.93 -7.52 6.32
CA LEU A 198 -25.26 -8.12 6.60
C LEU A 198 -26.08 -8.27 5.32
N ASN A 199 -26.02 -7.31 4.42
CA ASN A 199 -26.72 -7.37 3.13
C ASN A 199 -26.18 -8.51 2.26
N GLN A 200 -24.85 -8.64 2.12
CA GLN A 200 -24.25 -9.73 1.34
C GLN A 200 -24.56 -11.10 1.94
N ILE A 201 -24.46 -11.24 3.27
CA ILE A 201 -24.79 -12.48 3.99
C ILE A 201 -26.28 -12.84 3.78
N SER A 202 -27.18 -11.86 3.83
CA SER A 202 -28.62 -12.09 3.56
C SER A 202 -28.90 -12.57 2.14
N GLN A 203 -27.99 -12.29 1.19
CA GLN A 203 -28.04 -12.78 -0.20
C GLN A 203 -27.32 -14.11 -0.41
N GLY A 204 -26.85 -14.74 0.66
CA GLY A 204 -26.25 -16.06 0.66
C GLY A 204 -24.73 -16.10 0.72
N ALA A 205 -24.05 -14.95 0.87
CA ALA A 205 -22.60 -14.96 1.03
C ALA A 205 -22.22 -15.65 2.38
N ASP A 206 -21.38 -16.67 2.29
CA ASP A 206 -20.83 -17.40 3.44
C ASP A 206 -19.32 -17.15 3.66
N VAL A 207 -18.67 -16.40 2.75
CA VAL A 207 -17.35 -15.82 2.93
C VAL A 207 -17.40 -14.35 2.54
N VAL A 208 -16.98 -13.43 3.41
CA VAL A 208 -17.00 -11.99 3.15
C VAL A 208 -15.62 -11.39 3.34
N TRP A 209 -15.14 -10.64 2.34
CA TRP A 209 -13.89 -9.90 2.42
C TRP A 209 -14.12 -8.38 2.47
N PRO A 210 -14.05 -7.74 3.63
CA PRO A 210 -14.02 -6.28 3.72
C PRO A 210 -12.62 -5.75 3.41
N THR A 211 -12.51 -4.81 2.46
CA THR A 211 -11.26 -4.17 2.03
C THR A 211 -11.30 -2.67 2.28
N MET A 212 -11.59 -2.30 3.52
CA MET A 212 -11.73 -0.92 3.98
C MET A 212 -10.78 -0.67 5.15
N ASP A 213 -10.80 0.55 5.69
CA ASP A 213 -10.05 0.90 6.89
C ASP A 213 -10.87 0.61 8.15
N SER A 214 -11.24 1.61 8.96
CA SER A 214 -12.02 1.39 10.19
C SER A 214 -13.39 0.72 9.96
N ALA A 215 -14.00 0.90 8.79
CA ALA A 215 -15.27 0.26 8.43
C ALA A 215 -15.20 -1.28 8.38
N THR A 216 -14.01 -1.86 8.20
CA THR A 216 -13.75 -3.31 8.27
C THR A 216 -14.21 -3.90 9.61
N LEU A 217 -14.07 -3.16 10.72
CA LEU A 217 -14.52 -3.60 12.03
C LEU A 217 -16.02 -3.95 12.05
N GLY A 218 -16.86 -3.08 11.45
CA GLY A 218 -18.30 -3.32 11.36
C GLY A 218 -18.64 -4.57 10.54
N SER A 219 -17.94 -4.77 9.42
CA SER A 219 -18.12 -5.95 8.57
C SER A 219 -17.74 -7.24 9.31
N MET A 220 -16.63 -7.24 10.06
CA MET A 220 -16.19 -8.41 10.83
C MET A 220 -17.14 -8.72 12.00
N GLN A 221 -17.72 -7.69 12.63
CA GLN A 221 -18.79 -7.91 13.63
C GLN A 221 -20.01 -8.62 13.01
N ALA A 222 -20.40 -8.28 11.77
CA ALA A 222 -21.48 -8.94 11.07
C ALA A 222 -21.14 -10.41 10.72
N VAL A 223 -19.91 -10.66 10.25
CA VAL A 223 -19.36 -11.99 9.96
C VAL A 223 -19.46 -12.87 11.21
N GLN A 224 -18.96 -12.41 12.34
CA GLN A 224 -19.02 -13.11 13.62
C GLN A 224 -20.46 -13.34 14.11
N GLU A 225 -21.31 -12.29 14.04
CA GLU A 225 -22.72 -12.38 14.46
C GLU A 225 -23.50 -13.45 13.67
N LYS A 226 -23.17 -13.63 12.39
CA LYS A 226 -23.84 -14.57 11.50
C LYS A 226 -23.18 -15.94 11.42
N GLY A 227 -21.99 -16.11 11.98
CA GLY A 227 -21.24 -17.37 11.98
C GLY A 227 -20.83 -17.79 10.55
N VAL A 228 -20.49 -16.82 9.71
CA VAL A 228 -19.92 -17.04 8.38
C VAL A 228 -18.42 -16.75 8.41
N TYR A 229 -17.69 -17.09 7.35
CA TYR A 229 -16.27 -16.82 7.28
C TYR A 229 -15.96 -15.40 6.80
N GLY A 230 -14.79 -14.90 7.21
CA GLY A 230 -14.21 -13.64 6.75
C GLY A 230 -12.83 -13.80 6.15
N ILE A 231 -12.37 -12.76 5.49
CA ILE A 231 -10.97 -12.62 5.06
C ILE A 231 -10.42 -11.33 5.68
N GLY A 232 -9.22 -11.43 6.25
CA GLY A 232 -8.52 -10.31 6.88
C GLY A 232 -7.77 -9.45 5.87
N ILE A 233 -7.43 -8.21 6.27
CA ILE A 233 -6.64 -7.28 5.48
C ILE A 233 -5.60 -6.57 6.36
N TYR A 234 -4.49 -6.16 5.74
CA TYR A 234 -3.32 -5.44 6.30
C TYR A 234 -2.48 -6.25 7.29
N ARG A 235 -3.05 -7.09 8.13
CA ARG A 235 -2.35 -7.90 9.15
C ARG A 235 -2.94 -9.31 9.25
N ASP A 236 -2.21 -10.22 9.87
CA ASP A 236 -2.75 -11.54 10.19
C ASP A 236 -3.76 -11.40 11.35
N ALA A 237 -5.04 -11.48 11.01
CA ALA A 237 -6.15 -11.21 11.93
C ALA A 237 -6.79 -12.48 12.53
N ILE A 238 -6.27 -13.67 12.25
CA ILE A 238 -6.87 -14.95 12.68
C ILE A 238 -6.99 -15.08 14.21
N ASN A 239 -6.06 -14.49 14.96
CA ASN A 239 -6.10 -14.52 16.42
C ASN A 239 -7.08 -13.50 17.02
N GLU A 240 -7.51 -12.50 16.26
CA GLU A 240 -8.49 -11.50 16.67
C GLU A 240 -9.92 -11.95 16.32
N TRP A 241 -10.06 -12.58 15.15
CA TRP A 241 -11.32 -13.02 14.57
C TRP A 241 -11.21 -14.49 14.17
N PRO A 242 -11.73 -15.42 15.00
CA PRO A 242 -11.67 -16.86 14.70
C PRO A 242 -12.34 -17.26 13.38
N GLU A 243 -13.19 -16.41 12.83
CA GLU A 243 -13.88 -16.62 11.56
C GLU A 243 -13.01 -16.32 10.32
N ILE A 244 -11.80 -15.79 10.51
CA ILE A 244 -10.88 -15.47 9.38
C ILE A 244 -10.31 -16.75 8.78
N LEU A 245 -10.61 -16.99 7.50
CA LEU A 245 -10.00 -18.08 6.73
C LEU A 245 -8.54 -17.80 6.44
N GLN A 246 -8.24 -16.60 5.95
CA GLN A 246 -6.93 -16.16 5.53
C GLN A 246 -6.86 -14.64 5.59
N SER A 247 -5.68 -14.06 5.67
CA SER A 247 -5.49 -12.60 5.65
C SER A 247 -4.59 -12.16 4.49
N ALA A 248 -5.03 -11.13 3.77
CA ALA A 248 -4.22 -10.39 2.82
C ALA A 248 -3.34 -9.40 3.58
N ILE A 249 -2.05 -9.68 3.73
CA ILE A 249 -1.13 -8.79 4.43
C ILE A 249 -0.49 -7.85 3.41
N LEU A 250 -0.94 -6.60 3.42
CA LEU A 250 -0.38 -5.48 2.69
C LEU A 250 0.38 -4.63 3.69
N ASP A 251 1.66 -4.97 3.89
CA ASP A 251 2.49 -4.31 4.88
C ASP A 251 3.03 -2.97 4.34
N VAL A 252 2.28 -1.92 4.61
CA VAL A 252 2.62 -0.55 4.22
C VAL A 252 3.99 -0.16 4.74
N ARG A 253 4.36 -0.58 5.95
CA ARG A 253 5.68 -0.29 6.56
C ARG A 253 6.81 -0.90 5.75
N GLY A 254 6.65 -2.16 5.33
CA GLY A 254 7.61 -2.87 4.49
C GLY A 254 7.73 -2.27 3.09
N ASN A 255 6.61 -1.86 2.49
CA ASN A 255 6.62 -1.17 1.20
C ASN A 255 7.31 0.20 1.31
N MET A 256 6.94 0.99 2.30
CA MET A 256 7.53 2.32 2.54
C MET A 256 9.03 2.25 2.77
N ARG A 257 9.49 1.24 3.51
CA ARG A 257 10.92 1.05 3.75
C ARG A 257 11.72 0.97 2.46
N SER A 258 11.23 0.27 1.45
CA SER A 258 11.93 0.09 0.17
C SER A 258 12.24 1.41 -0.52
N TYR A 259 11.27 2.32 -0.64
CA TYR A 259 11.49 3.61 -1.31
C TYR A 259 12.14 4.66 -0.39
N LEU A 260 11.95 4.57 0.94
CA LEU A 260 12.62 5.47 1.90
C LEU A 260 14.13 5.17 1.99
N GLU A 261 14.55 3.91 1.86
CA GLU A 261 15.97 3.54 1.71
C GLU A 261 16.58 4.14 0.43
N LEU A 262 15.84 4.15 -0.67
CA LEU A 262 16.27 4.83 -1.89
C LEU A 262 16.34 6.35 -1.71
N ALA A 263 15.37 6.96 -1.04
CA ALA A 263 15.37 8.38 -0.74
C ALA A 263 16.55 8.78 0.15
N ALA A 264 16.80 8.03 1.23
CA ALA A 264 17.94 8.27 2.13
C ALA A 264 19.30 8.08 1.42
N ALA A 265 19.35 7.27 0.37
CA ALA A 265 20.56 7.08 -0.45
C ALA A 265 20.67 8.08 -1.61
N GLY A 266 19.75 9.05 -1.75
CA GLY A 266 19.70 10.00 -2.88
C GLY A 266 19.43 9.33 -4.24
N LYS A 267 18.71 8.20 -4.24
CA LYS A 267 18.44 7.37 -5.43
C LYS A 267 16.96 7.26 -5.77
N LEU A 268 16.09 7.95 -5.05
CA LEU A 268 14.66 7.95 -5.34
C LEU A 268 14.40 8.78 -6.58
N GLU A 269 13.76 8.18 -7.57
CA GLU A 269 13.41 8.80 -8.85
C GLU A 269 11.89 8.87 -9.00
N GLY A 270 11.41 9.70 -9.94
CA GLY A 270 10.00 9.80 -10.30
C GLY A 270 9.51 8.56 -11.06
N ALA A 271 9.36 7.45 -10.36
CA ALA A 271 9.02 6.14 -10.90
C ALA A 271 7.88 5.47 -10.11
N LEU A 272 7.36 4.36 -10.65
CA LEU A 272 6.40 3.51 -9.94
C LEU A 272 7.15 2.40 -9.19
N TYR A 273 7.03 2.42 -7.87
CA TYR A 273 7.57 1.41 -6.95
C TYR A 273 6.43 0.49 -6.52
N ARG A 274 6.29 -0.65 -7.16
CA ARG A 274 5.19 -1.58 -6.91
C ARG A 274 5.67 -2.85 -6.23
N ALA A 275 5.13 -3.13 -5.03
CA ALA A 275 5.38 -4.38 -4.33
C ALA A 275 4.49 -5.50 -4.89
N ASP A 276 5.08 -6.67 -5.10
CA ASP A 276 4.41 -7.89 -5.55
C ASP A 276 4.66 -9.05 -4.58
N MET A 277 4.14 -10.23 -4.88
CA MET A 277 4.33 -11.44 -4.04
C MET A 277 5.81 -11.87 -3.89
N GLY A 278 6.73 -11.31 -4.67
CA GLY A 278 8.18 -11.49 -4.50
C GLY A 278 8.76 -10.65 -3.37
N ASN A 279 8.09 -9.57 -2.97
CA ASN A 279 8.49 -8.72 -1.83
C ASN A 279 7.71 -9.09 -0.56
N GLU A 280 8.18 -10.13 0.14
CA GLU A 280 7.51 -10.66 1.35
C GLU A 280 7.47 -9.68 2.53
N LEU A 281 8.33 -8.66 2.54
CA LEU A 281 8.27 -7.59 3.56
C LEU A 281 7.05 -6.68 3.34
N ALA A 282 6.62 -6.53 2.09
CA ALA A 282 5.52 -5.66 1.72
C ALA A 282 4.20 -6.42 1.48
N MET A 283 4.26 -7.61 0.85
CA MET A 283 3.05 -8.34 0.47
C MET A 283 3.19 -9.84 0.71
N ARG A 284 2.31 -10.41 1.53
CA ARG A 284 2.26 -11.83 1.87
C ARG A 284 0.86 -12.22 2.34
N ILE A 285 0.62 -13.52 2.48
CA ILE A 285 -0.59 -14.03 3.14
C ILE A 285 -0.32 -14.30 4.62
N GLY A 286 -1.37 -14.30 5.43
CA GLY A 286 -1.35 -14.64 6.85
C GLY A 286 -1.41 -16.15 7.12
N SER A 287 -1.80 -16.51 8.32
CA SER A 287 -2.02 -17.89 8.74
C SER A 287 -3.30 -18.46 8.12
N PHE A 288 -3.29 -19.74 7.78
CA PHE A 288 -4.48 -20.45 7.31
C PHE A 288 -5.36 -20.87 8.46
N HIS A 289 -6.67 -20.72 8.31
CA HIS A 289 -7.64 -21.28 9.25
C HIS A 289 -7.56 -22.81 9.28
N PRO A 290 -7.74 -23.46 10.44
CA PRO A 290 -7.67 -24.92 10.57
C PRO A 290 -8.67 -25.68 9.68
N ASP A 291 -9.79 -25.07 9.34
CA ASP A 291 -10.82 -25.70 8.50
C ASP A 291 -10.44 -25.72 7.01
N ILE A 292 -9.40 -25.00 6.59
CA ILE A 292 -8.96 -25.02 5.18
C ILE A 292 -8.27 -26.37 4.88
N PRO A 293 -8.78 -27.14 3.91
CA PRO A 293 -8.19 -28.42 3.52
C PRO A 293 -6.73 -28.27 3.04
N VAL A 294 -5.91 -29.28 3.33
CA VAL A 294 -4.46 -29.26 3.00
C VAL A 294 -4.22 -29.09 1.49
N ASP A 295 -5.05 -29.66 0.64
CA ASP A 295 -4.96 -29.52 -0.81
C ASP A 295 -5.21 -28.09 -1.28
N VAL A 296 -6.09 -27.35 -0.61
CA VAL A 296 -6.30 -25.90 -0.87
C VAL A 296 -5.07 -25.11 -0.43
N VAL A 297 -4.50 -25.41 0.75
CA VAL A 297 -3.24 -24.80 1.22
C VAL A 297 -2.11 -25.04 0.22
N ASP A 298 -1.94 -26.28 -0.22
CA ASP A 298 -0.90 -26.66 -1.19
C ASP A 298 -1.07 -25.93 -2.52
N GLU A 299 -2.32 -25.78 -3.00
CA GLU A 299 -2.58 -25.07 -4.25
C GLU A 299 -2.32 -23.56 -4.12
N VAL A 300 -2.71 -22.93 -3.01
CA VAL A 300 -2.39 -21.51 -2.74
C VAL A 300 -0.88 -21.28 -2.74
N ASN A 301 -0.11 -22.17 -2.12
CA ASN A 301 1.36 -22.07 -2.13
C ASN A 301 1.94 -22.20 -3.55
N LYS A 302 1.42 -23.11 -4.40
CA LYS A 302 1.82 -23.22 -5.81
C LYS A 302 1.48 -21.96 -6.61
N LEU A 303 0.31 -21.35 -6.35
CA LEU A 303 -0.08 -20.10 -6.99
C LEU A 303 0.87 -18.95 -6.61
N ILE A 304 1.29 -18.88 -5.34
CA ILE A 304 2.31 -17.93 -4.87
C ILE A 304 3.63 -18.13 -5.61
N ASP A 305 4.12 -19.37 -5.69
CA ASP A 305 5.36 -19.68 -6.39
C ASP A 305 5.26 -19.37 -7.90
N ALA A 306 4.11 -19.62 -8.51
CA ALA A 306 3.86 -19.28 -9.91
C ALA A 306 3.84 -17.76 -10.14
N MET A 307 3.29 -16.96 -9.20
CA MET A 307 3.35 -15.50 -9.26
C MET A 307 4.78 -15.00 -9.11
N LYS A 308 5.54 -15.50 -8.11
CA LYS A 308 6.95 -15.13 -7.88
C LYS A 308 7.85 -15.44 -9.07
N SER A 309 7.60 -16.55 -9.75
CA SER A 309 8.37 -16.96 -10.95
C SER A 309 7.88 -16.33 -12.25
N GLY A 310 6.79 -15.57 -12.23
CA GLY A 310 6.18 -14.98 -13.42
C GLY A 310 5.39 -15.96 -14.31
N ASN A 311 5.22 -17.20 -13.86
CA ASN A 311 4.43 -18.22 -14.58
C ASN A 311 2.92 -17.99 -14.47
N LEU A 312 2.48 -17.28 -13.43
CA LEU A 312 1.12 -16.77 -13.29
C LEU A 312 1.14 -15.25 -13.25
N VAL A 313 0.60 -14.63 -14.28
CA VAL A 313 0.44 -13.18 -14.37
C VAL A 313 -1.02 -12.84 -14.09
N VAL A 314 -1.29 -12.26 -12.93
CA VAL A 314 -2.59 -11.70 -12.59
C VAL A 314 -2.53 -10.21 -12.95
N SER A 315 -2.97 -9.88 -14.15
CA SER A 315 -2.90 -8.50 -14.65
C SER A 315 -3.88 -7.60 -13.93
N PRO A 316 -3.48 -6.35 -13.56
CA PRO A 316 -4.43 -5.28 -13.28
C PRO A 316 -5.24 -5.00 -14.56
N GLN A 317 -6.55 -4.77 -14.42
CA GLN A 317 -7.41 -4.42 -15.55
C GLN A 317 -7.28 -2.96 -15.98
#